data_7c56526ef2b3683a0400b5702f2b7832
#
_entry.id   7c56526ef2b3683a0400b5702f2b7832
#
_cell.length_a   1.000
_cell.length_b   1.000
_cell.length_c   1.000
_cell.angle_alpha   90.00
_cell.angle_beta   90.00
_cell.angle_gamma   90.00
#
_symmetry.space_group_name_H-M   'P 1'
#
loop_
_entity.id
_entity.type
_entity.pdbx_description
1 polymer ?
#
loop_
_entity_poly.entity_id
_entity_poly.type
_entity_poly.pdbx_seq_one_letter_code
_entity_poly.pdbx_strand_id
1 'polypeptide(L)'
;MPQADADEYVRVSTPERTLWVSTPLESDRTLNIAHRGASAAAPPNTLAAFKKAVELGADGIEFDVHFSADGVPVVIHDFTVDATTDGSGRVADLTLAQLKQLDAGTRFDPAFTGERIPTLDEVLEAVSGRRGWGGELLLNVELKTTSLGDNGLERAVITLVEQHSLSRRVLFSSFNPFSLRRAKSIAPHIPVGLLYDQGLSLPLRRAWLAFLAPHEARHPHYKMVDARYMTWARQRGYRVNTWTVDDPGEMRRLVGLGVNGIITNVPDVLRSVLES
;
A
#
# COMPACT_ATOMS: atom_id res chain seq x y z
N MET A 1 2.20 1.66 -53.95
CA MET A 1 2.55 1.10 -52.66
C MET A 1 1.74 1.84 -51.63
N PRO A 2 0.69 1.26 -51.03
CA PRO A 2 -0.09 1.94 -49.98
C PRO A 2 0.68 1.92 -48.65
N GLN A 3 0.71 3.06 -47.99
CA GLN A 3 1.22 3.22 -46.63
C GLN A 3 0.34 2.39 -45.67
N ALA A 4 1.00 1.56 -44.86
CA ALA A 4 0.34 0.80 -43.81
C ALA A 4 0.01 1.75 -42.63
N ASP A 5 -1.26 1.78 -42.26
CA ASP A 5 -1.77 2.48 -41.09
C ASP A 5 -1.16 1.90 -39.82
N ALA A 6 -0.49 2.76 -39.06
CA ALA A 6 0.20 2.43 -37.80
C ALA A 6 -0.73 2.53 -36.57
N ASP A 7 -2.03 2.38 -36.72
CA ASP A 7 -3.06 2.65 -35.67
C ASP A 7 -3.83 1.42 -35.19
N GLU A 8 -3.30 0.21 -35.37
CA GLU A 8 -3.90 -0.99 -34.77
C GLU A 8 -3.25 -1.36 -33.43
N TYR A 9 -3.11 -0.38 -32.52
CA TYR A 9 -2.88 -0.69 -31.12
C TYR A 9 -4.20 -1.13 -30.48
N VAL A 10 -4.28 -2.42 -30.18
CA VAL A 10 -5.28 -3.11 -29.37
C VAL A 10 -5.92 -2.15 -28.38
N ARG A 11 -7.21 -1.85 -28.59
CA ARG A 11 -8.09 -1.25 -27.58
C ARG A 11 -8.18 -2.24 -26.42
N VAL A 12 -7.28 -2.09 -25.45
CA VAL A 12 -7.50 -2.66 -24.10
C VAL A 12 -8.77 -1.95 -23.63
N SER A 13 -9.86 -2.70 -23.50
CA SER A 13 -11.10 -2.23 -22.91
C SER A 13 -10.74 -1.53 -21.59
N THR A 14 -11.08 -0.25 -21.49
CA THR A 14 -11.02 0.49 -20.24
C THR A 14 -11.76 -0.33 -19.19
N PRO A 15 -11.12 -0.67 -18.03
CA PRO A 15 -11.83 -1.33 -16.95
C PRO A 15 -13.05 -0.47 -16.62
N GLU A 16 -14.20 -1.09 -16.53
CA GLU A 16 -15.44 -0.42 -16.19
C GLU A 16 -15.23 0.45 -14.95
N ARG A 17 -15.69 1.69 -14.99
CA ARG A 17 -15.65 2.68 -13.90
C ARG A 17 -16.30 2.21 -12.59
N THR A 18 -16.86 1.03 -12.57
CA THR A 18 -17.66 0.42 -11.51
C THR A 18 -16.86 -0.10 -10.30
N LEU A 19 -15.53 -0.29 -10.39
CA LEU A 19 -14.74 -0.84 -9.28
C LEU A 19 -14.53 0.14 -8.12
N TRP A 20 -14.70 1.44 -8.37
CA TRP A 20 -14.50 2.47 -7.35
C TRP A 20 -15.80 2.92 -6.68
N VAL A 21 -16.97 2.49 -7.20
CA VAL A 21 -18.28 2.93 -6.73
C VAL A 21 -18.50 2.51 -5.28
N SER A 22 -18.62 3.50 -4.39
CA SER A 22 -18.85 3.35 -2.96
C SER A 22 -17.67 2.77 -2.15
N THR A 23 -16.42 3.04 -2.56
CA THR A 23 -15.22 2.76 -1.76
C THR A 23 -14.58 4.04 -1.25
N PRO A 24 -13.78 4.02 -0.16
CA PRO A 24 -13.01 5.19 0.27
C PRO A 24 -12.13 5.80 -0.84
N LEU A 25 -11.82 5.01 -1.86
CA LEU A 25 -11.02 5.39 -3.03
C LEU A 25 -11.75 6.30 -4.03
N GLU A 26 -13.07 6.48 -3.95
CA GLU A 26 -13.83 7.38 -4.84
C GLU A 26 -13.70 8.86 -4.49
N SER A 27 -13.04 9.18 -3.39
CA SER A 27 -12.89 10.57 -2.97
C SER A 27 -12.25 11.43 -4.08
N ASP A 28 -12.87 12.57 -4.37
CA ASP A 28 -12.30 13.60 -5.26
C ASP A 28 -11.17 14.39 -4.57
N ARG A 29 -11.05 14.28 -3.24
CA ARG A 29 -9.96 14.89 -2.48
C ARG A 29 -8.76 13.96 -2.36
N THR A 30 -7.59 14.51 -2.09
CA THR A 30 -6.39 13.76 -1.74
C THR A 30 -6.59 13.02 -0.42
N LEU A 31 -6.34 11.71 -0.39
CA LEU A 31 -6.42 10.88 0.81
C LEU A 31 -5.12 10.97 1.63
N ASN A 32 -5.27 11.04 2.94
CA ASN A 32 -4.20 10.95 3.93
C ASN A 32 -3.98 9.48 4.32
N ILE A 33 -2.92 8.86 3.83
CA ILE A 33 -2.61 7.45 4.05
C ILE A 33 -1.37 7.34 4.93
N ALA A 34 -1.54 6.77 6.13
CA ALA A 34 -0.46 6.62 7.10
C ALA A 34 0.46 5.44 6.73
N HIS A 35 1.73 5.73 6.41
CA HIS A 35 2.77 4.78 5.99
C HIS A 35 3.21 3.88 7.15
N ARG A 36 2.90 2.60 7.08
CA ARG A 36 3.13 1.62 8.16
C ARG A 36 2.45 2.04 9.47
N GLY A 37 1.28 2.73 9.35
CA GLY A 37 0.65 3.47 10.43
C GLY A 37 1.26 4.87 10.61
N ALA A 38 1.06 5.49 11.77
CA ALA A 38 1.69 6.78 12.11
C ALA A 38 3.16 6.56 12.54
N SER A 39 4.00 6.15 11.60
CA SER A 39 5.34 5.61 11.86
C SER A 39 6.37 6.63 12.38
N ALA A 40 6.06 7.93 12.33
CA ALA A 40 6.83 8.94 13.04
C ALA A 40 6.46 9.06 14.53
N ALA A 41 5.31 8.53 14.95
CA ALA A 41 4.79 8.66 16.32
C ALA A 41 4.64 7.33 17.07
N ALA A 42 4.77 6.19 16.38
CA ALA A 42 4.69 4.84 16.96
C ALA A 42 5.48 3.85 16.10
N PRO A 43 5.90 2.68 16.65
CA PRO A 43 6.69 1.69 15.93
C PRO A 43 6.01 1.25 14.62
N PRO A 44 6.68 1.34 13.47
CA PRO A 44 6.08 1.05 12.17
C PRO A 44 5.55 -0.40 12.09
N ASN A 45 4.43 -0.59 11.38
CA ASN A 45 3.82 -1.91 11.19
C ASN A 45 3.37 -2.62 12.48
N THR A 46 3.04 -1.85 13.54
CA THR A 46 2.48 -2.37 14.79
C THR A 46 1.03 -1.93 14.98
N LEU A 47 0.30 -2.61 15.87
CA LEU A 47 -1.07 -2.23 16.21
C LEU A 47 -1.11 -0.83 16.86
N ALA A 48 -0.07 -0.46 17.63
CA ALA A 48 0.08 0.88 18.20
C ALA A 48 0.14 1.96 17.09
N ALA A 49 0.94 1.74 16.03
CA ALA A 49 1.05 2.68 14.91
C ALA A 49 -0.26 2.81 14.14
N PHE A 50 -1.01 1.74 13.94
CA PHE A 50 -2.30 1.77 13.25
C PHE A 50 -3.37 2.48 14.06
N LYS A 51 -3.44 2.23 15.37
CA LYS A 51 -4.31 2.97 16.28
C LYS A 51 -3.97 4.45 16.26
N LYS A 52 -2.68 4.79 16.34
CA LYS A 52 -2.20 6.18 16.33
C LYS A 52 -2.54 6.89 15.01
N ALA A 53 -2.46 6.21 13.87
CA ALA A 53 -2.84 6.77 12.57
C ALA A 53 -4.32 7.21 12.54
N VAL A 54 -5.23 6.39 13.08
CA VAL A 54 -6.65 6.75 13.19
C VAL A 54 -6.86 7.94 14.13
N GLU A 55 -6.18 7.98 15.28
CA GLU A 55 -6.23 9.09 16.23
C GLU A 55 -5.76 10.41 15.61
N LEU A 56 -4.74 10.36 14.75
CA LEU A 56 -4.19 11.51 14.03
C LEU A 56 -4.97 11.87 12.75
N GLY A 57 -6.08 11.20 12.48
CA GLY A 57 -7.01 11.54 11.41
C GLY A 57 -6.56 11.10 10.03
N ALA A 58 -5.87 9.98 9.92
CA ALA A 58 -5.64 9.35 8.63
C ALA A 58 -6.94 8.86 7.98
N ASP A 59 -7.04 8.93 6.65
CA ASP A 59 -8.12 8.33 5.86
C ASP A 59 -7.89 6.85 5.61
N GLY A 60 -6.63 6.45 5.64
CA GLY A 60 -6.22 5.07 5.45
C GLY A 60 -4.90 4.77 6.12
N ILE A 61 -4.59 3.50 6.19
CA ILE A 61 -3.29 2.98 6.61
C ILE A 61 -2.69 2.15 5.49
N GLU A 62 -1.38 2.27 5.33
CA GLU A 62 -0.59 1.40 4.48
C GLU A 62 0.27 0.51 5.36
N PHE A 63 0.45 -0.75 4.97
CA PHE A 63 1.28 -1.72 5.69
C PHE A 63 1.73 -2.88 4.79
N ASP A 64 2.80 -3.54 5.22
CA ASP A 64 3.56 -4.52 4.46
C ASP A 64 3.30 -5.95 4.94
N VAL A 65 2.98 -6.88 4.05
CA VAL A 65 2.67 -8.27 4.40
C VAL A 65 3.69 -9.24 3.82
N HIS A 66 4.25 -10.09 4.70
CA HIS A 66 5.14 -11.21 4.39
C HIS A 66 4.55 -12.54 4.88
N PHE A 67 5.13 -13.66 4.44
CA PHE A 67 4.94 -14.95 5.09
C PHE A 67 6.00 -15.22 6.16
N SER A 68 5.56 -15.77 7.30
CA SER A 68 6.41 -16.50 8.22
C SER A 68 6.84 -17.85 7.64
N ALA A 69 7.79 -18.55 8.30
CA ALA A 69 8.25 -19.87 7.87
C ALA A 69 7.13 -20.94 7.82
N ASP A 70 6.13 -20.81 8.68
CA ASP A 70 4.97 -21.68 8.77
C ASP A 70 3.75 -21.16 7.98
N GLY A 71 3.97 -20.19 7.07
CA GLY A 71 2.98 -19.73 6.09
C GLY A 71 1.88 -18.84 6.66
N VAL A 72 2.11 -18.18 7.79
CA VAL A 72 1.17 -17.19 8.34
C VAL A 72 1.50 -15.79 7.78
N PRO A 73 0.53 -15.03 7.24
CA PRO A 73 0.74 -13.64 6.86
C PRO A 73 1.02 -12.75 8.08
N VAL A 74 2.20 -12.13 8.12
CA VAL A 74 2.67 -11.23 9.20
C VAL A 74 2.95 -9.85 8.63
N VAL A 75 2.84 -8.82 9.48
CA VAL A 75 2.95 -7.42 9.05
C VAL A 75 4.28 -6.85 9.52
N ILE A 76 5.19 -6.67 8.57
CA ILE A 76 6.54 -6.14 8.75
C ILE A 76 7.07 -5.68 7.40
N HIS A 77 7.95 -4.66 7.34
CA HIS A 77 8.45 -4.13 6.07
C HIS A 77 9.62 -4.92 5.49
N ASP A 78 10.67 -5.13 6.29
CA ASP A 78 11.92 -5.71 5.82
C ASP A 78 11.82 -7.23 5.69
N PHE A 79 12.64 -7.81 4.81
CA PHE A 79 12.76 -9.27 4.69
C PHE A 79 13.46 -9.92 5.90
N THR A 80 13.98 -9.09 6.83
CA THR A 80 14.60 -9.52 8.10
C THR A 80 13.99 -8.75 9.27
N VAL A 81 14.08 -9.31 10.47
CA VAL A 81 13.56 -8.69 11.69
C VAL A 81 14.54 -7.71 12.37
N ASP A 82 15.76 -7.63 11.86
CA ASP A 82 16.91 -7.01 12.53
C ASP A 82 16.76 -5.51 12.76
N ALA A 83 16.12 -4.79 11.84
CA ALA A 83 16.01 -3.33 11.91
C ALA A 83 14.97 -2.85 12.92
N THR A 84 13.88 -3.59 13.10
CA THR A 84 12.70 -3.14 13.84
C THR A 84 12.41 -3.94 15.11
N THR A 85 13.18 -5.01 15.39
CA THR A 85 12.98 -5.84 16.60
C THR A 85 14.29 -6.07 17.35
N ASP A 86 14.20 -6.67 18.52
CA ASP A 86 15.33 -7.14 19.33
C ASP A 86 15.93 -8.47 18.82
N GLY A 87 15.35 -9.09 17.78
CA GLY A 87 15.83 -10.33 17.18
C GLY A 87 16.69 -10.12 15.93
N SER A 88 17.00 -11.24 15.27
CA SER A 88 17.74 -11.26 14.01
C SER A 88 17.30 -12.41 13.12
N GLY A 89 17.49 -12.28 11.81
CA GLY A 89 17.20 -13.30 10.82
C GLY A 89 16.08 -12.94 9.85
N ARG A 90 15.88 -13.81 8.87
CA ARG A 90 14.87 -13.58 7.83
C ARG A 90 13.47 -13.93 8.34
N VAL A 91 12.49 -13.10 8.03
CA VAL A 91 11.07 -13.33 8.37
C VAL A 91 10.59 -14.70 7.87
N ALA A 92 10.96 -15.06 6.64
CA ALA A 92 10.58 -16.32 6.01
C ALA A 92 11.22 -17.58 6.63
N ASP A 93 12.23 -17.41 7.51
CA ASP A 93 12.92 -18.50 8.19
C ASP A 93 12.45 -18.66 9.66
N LEU A 94 11.60 -17.74 10.15
CA LEU A 94 11.08 -17.72 11.52
C LEU A 94 9.59 -18.11 11.51
N THR A 95 9.21 -19.04 12.40
CA THR A 95 7.80 -19.40 12.62
C THR A 95 7.06 -18.25 13.30
N LEU A 96 5.72 -18.23 13.17
CA LEU A 96 4.89 -17.25 13.89
C LEU A 96 5.21 -17.21 15.39
N ALA A 97 5.36 -18.38 16.01
CA ALA A 97 5.68 -18.48 17.45
C ALA A 97 7.01 -17.78 17.80
N GLN A 98 8.03 -17.88 16.94
CA GLN A 98 9.31 -17.18 17.10
C GLN A 98 9.15 -15.67 16.86
N LEU A 99 8.46 -15.26 15.81
CA LEU A 99 8.19 -13.84 15.51
C LEU A 99 7.45 -13.15 16.65
N LYS A 100 6.49 -13.84 17.28
CA LYS A 100 5.72 -13.32 18.43
C LYS A 100 6.53 -13.16 19.73
N GLN A 101 7.72 -13.72 19.84
CA GLN A 101 8.61 -13.48 20.98
C GLN A 101 9.40 -12.16 20.85
N LEU A 102 9.56 -11.65 19.62
CA LEU A 102 10.36 -10.47 19.35
C LEU A 102 9.65 -9.20 19.81
N ASP A 103 10.40 -8.27 20.39
CA ASP A 103 9.94 -6.94 20.73
C ASP A 103 10.12 -6.00 19.54
N ALA A 104 9.01 -5.51 18.99
CA ALA A 104 8.98 -4.61 17.85
C ALA A 104 8.79 -3.13 18.25
N GLY A 105 8.80 -2.83 19.54
CA GLY A 105 8.52 -1.49 20.06
C GLY A 105 9.71 -0.80 20.71
N THR A 106 10.46 -1.52 21.54
CA THR A 106 11.53 -0.94 22.38
C THR A 106 12.60 -0.20 21.58
N ARG A 107 12.91 -0.65 20.35
CA ARG A 107 13.88 0.05 19.46
C ARG A 107 13.39 1.41 18.99
N PHE A 108 12.10 1.59 18.87
CA PHE A 108 11.51 2.87 18.50
C PHE A 108 11.49 3.83 19.70
N ASP A 109 10.89 3.40 20.82
CA ASP A 109 10.89 4.13 22.08
C ASP A 109 10.54 3.14 23.22
N PRO A 110 11.20 3.20 24.39
CA PRO A 110 10.90 2.35 25.54
C PRO A 110 9.44 2.35 25.99
N ALA A 111 8.68 3.41 25.69
CA ALA A 111 7.25 3.47 25.98
C ALA A 111 6.42 2.42 25.21
N PHE A 112 6.97 1.86 24.12
CA PHE A 112 6.34 0.81 23.31
C PHE A 112 6.90 -0.58 23.59
N THR A 113 7.66 -0.74 24.66
CA THR A 113 8.15 -2.08 25.07
C THR A 113 7.00 -3.07 25.16
N GLY A 114 7.17 -4.22 24.51
CA GLY A 114 6.13 -5.26 24.45
C GLY A 114 5.27 -5.27 23.20
N GLU A 115 5.37 -4.24 22.32
CA GLU A 115 4.76 -4.32 21.00
C GLU A 115 5.34 -5.51 20.22
N ARG A 116 4.49 -6.18 19.44
CA ARG A 116 4.85 -7.40 18.71
C ARG A 116 4.64 -7.21 17.22
N ILE A 117 5.31 -8.02 16.39
CA ILE A 117 4.98 -8.16 14.97
C ILE A 117 3.56 -8.73 14.90
N PRO A 118 2.58 -7.99 14.34
CA PRO A 118 1.21 -8.50 14.24
C PRO A 118 1.07 -9.47 13.06
N THR A 119 0.13 -10.40 13.16
CA THR A 119 -0.39 -11.10 11.99
C THR A 119 -1.31 -10.18 11.19
N LEU A 120 -1.52 -10.48 9.93
CA LEU A 120 -2.52 -9.78 9.12
C LEU A 120 -3.92 -9.90 9.75
N ASP A 121 -4.26 -11.07 10.30
CA ASP A 121 -5.54 -11.32 10.96
C ASP A 121 -5.77 -10.36 12.14
N GLU A 122 -4.77 -10.21 13.03
CA GLU A 122 -4.83 -9.26 14.14
C GLU A 122 -4.99 -7.80 13.68
N VAL A 123 -4.33 -7.42 12.56
CA VAL A 123 -4.49 -6.07 12.00
C VAL A 123 -5.90 -5.87 11.47
N LEU A 124 -6.41 -6.81 10.67
CA LEU A 124 -7.75 -6.72 10.09
C LEU A 124 -8.84 -6.68 11.19
N GLU A 125 -8.70 -7.47 12.25
CA GLU A 125 -9.59 -7.42 13.42
C GLU A 125 -9.53 -6.04 14.10
N ALA A 126 -8.33 -5.52 14.36
CA ALA A 126 -8.15 -4.24 15.05
C ALA A 126 -8.74 -3.04 14.29
N VAL A 127 -8.79 -3.11 12.93
CA VAL A 127 -9.27 -2.02 12.07
C VAL A 127 -10.69 -2.24 11.54
N SER A 128 -11.31 -3.41 11.75
CA SER A 128 -12.60 -3.77 11.15
C SER A 128 -13.71 -2.76 11.45
N GLY A 129 -13.82 -2.30 12.68
CA GLY A 129 -14.80 -1.29 13.13
C GLY A 129 -14.31 0.15 13.06
N ARG A 130 -13.10 0.41 12.58
CA ARG A 130 -12.52 1.75 12.59
C ARG A 130 -12.94 2.56 11.37
N ARG A 131 -13.05 3.87 11.60
CA ARG A 131 -13.32 4.84 10.54
C ARG A 131 -12.09 5.76 10.40
N GLY A 132 -11.76 6.11 9.15
CA GLY A 132 -10.85 7.20 8.86
C GLY A 132 -11.54 8.56 8.98
N TRP A 133 -10.79 9.64 8.81
CA TRP A 133 -11.32 11.00 8.90
C TRP A 133 -12.47 11.27 7.92
N GLY A 134 -12.40 10.74 6.71
CA GLY A 134 -13.41 10.97 5.64
C GLY A 134 -14.46 9.87 5.52
N GLY A 135 -14.50 8.88 6.37
CA GLY A 135 -15.43 7.76 6.23
C GLY A 135 -14.86 6.41 6.65
N GLU A 136 -15.04 5.38 5.83
CA GLU A 136 -14.43 4.07 6.07
C GLU A 136 -12.90 4.15 5.91
N LEU A 137 -12.16 3.51 6.82
CA LEU A 137 -10.70 3.48 6.80
C LEU A 137 -10.21 2.64 5.61
N LEU A 138 -9.42 3.25 4.71
CA LEU A 138 -8.76 2.56 3.60
C LEU A 138 -7.60 1.70 4.11
N LEU A 139 -7.44 0.51 3.56
CA LEU A 139 -6.32 -0.39 3.84
C LEU A 139 -5.51 -0.59 2.55
N ASN A 140 -4.33 0.04 2.48
CA ASN A 140 -3.37 -0.21 1.40
C ASN A 140 -2.41 -1.31 1.84
N VAL A 141 -2.62 -2.52 1.34
CA VAL A 141 -1.86 -3.72 1.72
C VAL A 141 -0.76 -3.96 0.69
N GLU A 142 0.50 -3.71 1.07
CA GLU A 142 1.64 -4.04 0.21
C GLU A 142 1.98 -5.53 0.30
N LEU A 143 1.92 -6.20 -0.86
CA LEU A 143 2.29 -7.61 -0.98
C LEU A 143 3.81 -7.73 -1.21
N LYS A 144 4.55 -8.12 -0.17
CA LYS A 144 6.02 -8.22 -0.18
C LYS A 144 6.45 -9.59 -0.67
N THR A 145 6.69 -9.71 -1.97
CA THR A 145 7.24 -10.92 -2.56
C THR A 145 8.26 -10.60 -3.64
N THR A 146 9.39 -11.28 -3.59
CA THR A 146 10.41 -11.26 -4.65
C THR A 146 10.25 -12.41 -5.64
N SER A 147 9.34 -13.35 -5.35
CA SER A 147 9.10 -14.51 -6.20
C SER A 147 8.38 -14.12 -7.48
N LEU A 148 8.86 -14.62 -8.61
CA LEU A 148 8.13 -14.57 -9.88
C LEU A 148 7.03 -15.62 -9.92
N GLY A 149 7.20 -16.73 -9.19
CA GLY A 149 6.22 -17.80 -9.04
C GLY A 149 5.17 -17.50 -7.97
N ASP A 150 4.16 -18.36 -7.89
CA ASP A 150 3.15 -18.34 -6.85
C ASP A 150 3.71 -19.01 -5.58
N ASN A 151 3.75 -18.26 -4.49
CA ASN A 151 4.08 -18.77 -3.16
C ASN A 151 2.87 -18.81 -2.21
N GLY A 152 1.68 -18.48 -2.71
CA GLY A 152 0.42 -18.51 -1.97
C GLY A 152 0.09 -17.24 -1.18
N LEU A 153 0.99 -16.24 -1.11
CA LEU A 153 0.79 -15.03 -0.30
C LEU A 153 -0.49 -14.28 -0.69
N GLU A 154 -0.68 -14.05 -1.98
CA GLU A 154 -1.85 -13.31 -2.48
C GLU A 154 -3.16 -14.01 -2.09
N ARG A 155 -3.21 -15.32 -2.21
CA ARG A 155 -4.38 -16.11 -1.83
C ARG A 155 -4.66 -16.05 -0.33
N ALA A 156 -3.63 -16.22 0.51
CA ALA A 156 -3.78 -16.17 1.95
C ALA A 156 -4.26 -14.79 2.42
N VAL A 157 -3.68 -13.71 1.87
CA VAL A 157 -4.07 -12.33 2.20
C VAL A 157 -5.52 -12.05 1.76
N ILE A 158 -5.89 -12.42 0.53
CA ILE A 158 -7.25 -12.22 0.01
C ILE A 158 -8.27 -13.00 0.84
N THR A 159 -7.97 -14.24 1.20
CA THR A 159 -8.86 -15.05 2.04
C THR A 159 -9.15 -14.37 3.38
N LEU A 160 -8.12 -13.85 4.06
CA LEU A 160 -8.32 -13.12 5.33
C LEU A 160 -9.14 -11.83 5.13
N VAL A 161 -8.85 -11.05 4.09
CA VAL A 161 -9.61 -9.83 3.77
C VAL A 161 -11.10 -10.12 3.54
N GLU A 162 -11.42 -11.21 2.84
CA GLU A 162 -12.79 -11.65 2.58
C GLU A 162 -13.48 -12.17 3.84
N GLN A 163 -12.76 -12.95 4.68
CA GLN A 163 -13.28 -13.43 5.96
C GLN A 163 -13.67 -12.28 6.90
N HIS A 164 -12.90 -11.20 6.92
CA HIS A 164 -13.22 -9.99 7.66
C HIS A 164 -14.23 -9.06 6.96
N SER A 165 -14.70 -9.42 5.75
CA SER A 165 -15.63 -8.61 4.94
C SER A 165 -15.09 -7.21 4.61
N LEU A 166 -13.77 -7.08 4.40
CA LEU A 166 -13.08 -5.80 4.19
C LEU A 166 -12.72 -5.53 2.72
N SER A 167 -13.13 -6.39 1.77
CA SER A 167 -12.76 -6.28 0.33
C SER A 167 -13.02 -4.91 -0.28
N ARG A 168 -14.06 -4.19 0.16
CA ARG A 168 -14.41 -2.85 -0.33
C ARG A 168 -13.51 -1.74 0.22
N ARG A 169 -12.71 -2.03 1.25
CA ARG A 169 -11.82 -1.08 1.92
C ARG A 169 -10.35 -1.33 1.59
N VAL A 170 -10.05 -2.37 0.79
CA VAL A 170 -8.68 -2.79 0.50
C VAL A 170 -8.25 -2.35 -0.89
N LEU A 171 -7.01 -1.88 -0.98
CA LEU A 171 -6.21 -1.71 -2.19
C LEU A 171 -4.93 -2.52 -2.00
N PHE A 172 -4.67 -3.50 -2.86
CA PHE A 172 -3.37 -4.16 -2.85
C PHE A 172 -2.33 -3.36 -3.61
N SER A 173 -1.12 -3.31 -3.10
CA SER A 173 0.01 -2.71 -3.81
C SER A 173 1.22 -3.64 -3.83
N SER A 174 2.08 -3.51 -4.82
CA SER A 174 3.33 -4.25 -4.90
C SER A 174 4.29 -3.64 -5.93
N PHE A 175 5.60 -3.79 -5.71
CA PHE A 175 6.63 -3.58 -6.73
C PHE A 175 6.69 -4.74 -7.74
N ASN A 176 6.09 -5.89 -7.41
CA ASN A 176 6.08 -7.09 -8.25
C ASN A 176 4.79 -7.16 -9.09
N PRO A 177 4.84 -6.88 -10.41
CA PRO A 177 3.65 -6.93 -11.26
C PRO A 177 3.05 -8.35 -11.38
N PHE A 178 3.84 -9.40 -11.17
CA PHE A 178 3.32 -10.77 -11.17
C PHE A 178 2.46 -11.05 -9.94
N SER A 179 2.81 -10.48 -8.78
CA SER A 179 1.98 -10.52 -7.57
C SER A 179 0.64 -9.82 -7.82
N LEU A 180 0.64 -8.60 -8.38
CA LEU A 180 -0.59 -7.88 -8.73
C LEU A 180 -1.47 -8.66 -9.72
N ARG A 181 -0.84 -9.29 -10.72
CA ARG A 181 -1.56 -10.15 -11.69
C ARG A 181 -2.23 -11.34 -10.99
N ARG A 182 -1.53 -12.01 -10.05
CA ARG A 182 -2.11 -13.12 -9.28
C ARG A 182 -3.26 -12.63 -8.40
N ALA A 183 -3.07 -11.51 -7.67
CA ALA A 183 -4.13 -10.91 -6.86
C ALA A 183 -5.38 -10.61 -7.70
N LYS A 184 -5.21 -9.99 -8.89
CA LYS A 184 -6.33 -9.72 -9.81
C LYS A 184 -6.99 -10.99 -10.36
N SER A 185 -6.24 -12.06 -10.57
CA SER A 185 -6.84 -13.33 -11.04
C SER A 185 -7.66 -14.02 -9.95
N ILE A 186 -7.33 -13.83 -8.67
CA ILE A 186 -8.03 -14.40 -7.53
C ILE A 186 -9.24 -13.52 -7.15
N ALA A 187 -9.03 -12.22 -7.02
CA ALA A 187 -10.05 -11.24 -6.59
C ALA A 187 -10.11 -10.05 -7.57
N PRO A 188 -10.74 -10.20 -8.76
CA PRO A 188 -10.78 -9.15 -9.78
C PRO A 188 -11.52 -7.88 -9.32
N HIS A 189 -12.35 -7.98 -8.29
CA HIS A 189 -13.11 -6.89 -7.70
C HIS A 189 -12.30 -6.02 -6.74
N ILE A 190 -11.15 -6.49 -6.24
CA ILE A 190 -10.27 -5.68 -5.38
C ILE A 190 -9.28 -4.90 -6.26
N PRO A 191 -9.20 -3.57 -6.11
CA PRO A 191 -8.27 -2.76 -6.88
C PRO A 191 -6.81 -3.05 -6.51
N VAL A 192 -5.90 -2.86 -7.48
CA VAL A 192 -4.47 -3.01 -7.26
C VAL A 192 -3.69 -1.79 -7.76
N GLY A 193 -2.60 -1.46 -7.06
CA GLY A 193 -1.70 -0.36 -7.34
C GLY A 193 -0.26 -0.83 -7.59
N LEU A 194 0.33 -0.38 -8.70
CA LEU A 194 1.72 -0.70 -9.02
C LEU A 194 2.67 0.31 -8.37
N LEU A 195 3.56 -0.19 -7.52
CA LEU A 195 4.65 0.58 -6.89
C LEU A 195 5.87 0.66 -7.82
N TYR A 196 6.51 1.83 -7.88
CA TYR A 196 7.78 2.00 -8.58
C TYR A 196 8.52 3.26 -8.14
N ASP A 197 9.86 3.21 -8.29
CA ASP A 197 10.78 4.27 -7.90
C ASP A 197 11.83 4.50 -9.00
N GLN A 198 12.34 5.73 -9.07
CA GLN A 198 13.43 6.10 -9.97
C GLN A 198 14.77 5.45 -9.64
N GLY A 199 14.98 4.98 -8.41
CA GLY A 199 16.16 4.23 -7.97
C GLY A 199 16.22 2.79 -8.43
N LEU A 200 15.12 2.24 -8.96
CA LEU A 200 15.04 0.88 -9.46
C LEU A 200 15.71 0.72 -10.83
N SER A 201 15.99 -0.52 -11.25
CA SER A 201 16.44 -0.82 -12.61
C SER A 201 15.47 -0.28 -13.66
N LEU A 202 15.96 0.09 -14.85
CA LEU A 202 15.19 0.75 -15.91
C LEU A 202 13.82 0.12 -16.19
N PRO A 203 13.65 -1.22 -16.27
CA PRO A 203 12.34 -1.83 -16.51
C PRO A 203 11.34 -1.58 -15.37
N LEU A 204 11.80 -1.66 -14.13
CA LEU A 204 10.96 -1.43 -12.93
C LEU A 204 10.72 0.06 -12.71
N ARG A 205 11.76 0.90 -12.87
CA ARG A 205 11.67 2.36 -12.75
C ARG A 205 10.64 2.97 -13.71
N ARG A 206 10.58 2.47 -14.96
CA ARG A 206 9.63 2.96 -15.97
C ARG A 206 8.32 2.19 -15.97
N ALA A 207 8.16 1.26 -15.01
CA ALA A 207 7.00 0.36 -14.99
C ALA A 207 6.76 -0.32 -16.37
N TRP A 208 7.84 -0.71 -17.08
CA TRP A 208 7.71 -1.34 -18.40
C TRP A 208 6.93 -2.63 -18.36
N LEU A 209 6.96 -3.33 -17.22
CA LEU A 209 6.18 -4.55 -17.01
C LEU A 209 4.74 -4.27 -16.53
N ALA A 210 4.32 -3.01 -16.49
CA ALA A 210 2.97 -2.62 -16.07
C ALA A 210 1.86 -3.23 -16.93
N PHE A 211 2.15 -3.53 -18.20
CA PHE A 211 1.21 -4.20 -19.11
C PHE A 211 0.93 -5.66 -18.72
N LEU A 212 1.79 -6.27 -17.88
CA LEU A 212 1.61 -7.64 -17.40
C LEU A 212 0.54 -7.76 -16.31
N ALA A 213 0.21 -6.66 -15.64
CA ALA A 213 -0.79 -6.65 -14.57
C ALA A 213 -1.83 -5.57 -14.84
N PRO A 214 -3.11 -5.92 -15.01
CA PRO A 214 -4.18 -4.94 -14.91
C PRO A 214 -4.06 -4.24 -13.55
N HIS A 215 -4.09 -2.90 -13.53
CA HIS A 215 -4.01 -2.12 -12.30
C HIS A 215 -4.79 -0.82 -12.48
N GLU A 216 -5.44 -0.39 -11.41
CA GLU A 216 -6.27 0.81 -11.37
C GLU A 216 -5.52 2.00 -10.76
N ALA A 217 -4.48 1.73 -9.96
CA ALA A 217 -3.69 2.77 -9.30
C ALA A 217 -2.21 2.68 -9.65
N ARG A 218 -1.56 3.84 -9.63
CA ARG A 218 -0.12 4.03 -9.75
C ARG A 218 0.43 4.60 -8.45
N HIS A 219 1.47 3.95 -7.94
CA HIS A 219 2.14 4.36 -6.71
C HIS A 219 3.60 4.76 -7.01
N PRO A 220 3.82 5.92 -7.67
CA PRO A 220 5.17 6.44 -7.92
C PRO A 220 5.80 7.01 -6.65
N HIS A 221 7.13 6.95 -6.56
CA HIS A 221 7.85 7.82 -5.63
C HIS A 221 7.55 9.29 -5.96
N TYR A 222 7.33 10.14 -4.95
CA TYR A 222 6.78 11.51 -5.10
C TYR A 222 7.59 12.43 -6.03
N LYS A 223 8.91 12.23 -6.12
CA LYS A 223 9.77 12.99 -7.03
C LYS A 223 9.52 12.73 -8.52
N MET A 224 8.78 11.67 -8.83
CA MET A 224 8.39 11.33 -10.21
C MET A 224 7.07 12.00 -10.63
N VAL A 225 6.37 12.66 -9.68
CA VAL A 225 5.04 13.24 -9.91
C VAL A 225 5.16 14.72 -10.23
N ASP A 226 4.83 15.06 -11.48
CA ASP A 226 4.70 16.42 -12.00
C ASP A 226 3.36 16.61 -12.74
N ALA A 227 3.10 17.81 -13.26
CA ALA A 227 1.86 18.11 -13.98
C ALA A 227 1.67 17.25 -15.24
N ARG A 228 2.77 16.92 -15.94
CA ARG A 228 2.76 16.06 -17.14
C ARG A 228 2.39 14.63 -16.78
N TYR A 229 2.98 14.12 -15.70
CA TYR A 229 2.67 12.80 -15.16
C TYR A 229 1.19 12.70 -14.77
N MET A 230 0.65 13.68 -14.03
CA MET A 230 -0.75 13.70 -13.61
C MET A 230 -1.72 13.79 -14.80
N THR A 231 -1.39 14.60 -15.81
CA THR A 231 -2.18 14.66 -17.06
C THR A 231 -2.22 13.29 -17.74
N TRP A 232 -1.07 12.64 -17.89
CA TRP A 232 -0.97 11.30 -18.47
C TRP A 232 -1.75 10.25 -17.68
N ALA A 233 -1.67 10.26 -16.35
CA ALA A 233 -2.36 9.30 -15.48
C ALA A 233 -3.89 9.47 -15.57
N ARG A 234 -4.38 10.72 -15.52
CA ARG A 234 -5.82 11.04 -15.64
C ARG A 234 -6.39 10.62 -16.99
N GLN A 235 -5.69 10.86 -18.10
CA GLN A 235 -6.12 10.44 -19.43
C GLN A 235 -6.29 8.92 -19.55
N ARG A 236 -5.60 8.14 -18.71
CA ARG A 236 -5.68 6.68 -18.66
C ARG A 236 -6.56 6.14 -17.53
N GLY A 237 -7.19 7.01 -16.77
CA GLY A 237 -8.08 6.63 -15.67
C GLY A 237 -7.34 6.07 -14.43
N TYR A 238 -6.01 6.27 -14.33
CA TYR A 238 -5.26 5.84 -13.17
C TYR A 238 -5.48 6.76 -11.97
N ARG A 239 -5.67 6.18 -10.81
CA ARG A 239 -5.48 6.89 -9.54
C ARG A 239 -3.99 6.94 -9.20
N VAL A 240 -3.54 8.04 -8.59
CA VAL A 240 -2.15 8.26 -8.22
C VAL A 240 -2.05 8.42 -6.71
N ASN A 241 -1.43 7.43 -6.04
CA ASN A 241 -1.05 7.51 -4.64
C ASN A 241 0.47 7.57 -4.57
N THR A 242 1.03 8.58 -3.94
CA THR A 242 2.48 8.79 -3.95
C THR A 242 3.09 8.67 -2.56
N TRP A 243 4.37 8.27 -2.48
CA TRP A 243 5.07 7.87 -1.25
C TRP A 243 6.55 8.26 -1.28
N THR A 244 7.27 8.32 -0.18
CA THR A 244 6.81 8.67 1.15
C THR A 244 7.03 10.15 1.32
N VAL A 245 6.02 10.91 1.72
CA VAL A 245 6.04 12.38 1.70
C VAL A 245 5.82 12.90 3.11
N ASP A 246 6.84 13.48 3.72
CA ASP A 246 6.78 14.02 5.08
C ASP A 246 6.98 15.55 5.13
N ASP A 247 7.50 16.16 4.04
CA ASP A 247 7.68 17.60 3.94
C ASP A 247 6.36 18.32 3.59
N PRO A 248 5.91 19.31 4.40
CA PRO A 248 4.65 20.01 4.16
C PRO A 248 4.62 20.83 2.85
N GLY A 249 5.78 21.25 2.35
CA GLY A 249 5.90 21.96 1.06
C GLY A 249 5.61 21.01 -0.10
N GLU A 250 6.20 19.81 -0.07
CA GLU A 250 5.94 18.75 -1.03
C GLU A 250 4.49 18.24 -0.95
N MET A 251 3.92 18.13 0.26
CA MET A 251 2.50 17.79 0.43
C MET A 251 1.60 18.79 -0.30
N ARG A 252 1.78 20.10 -0.06
CA ARG A 252 1.03 21.17 -0.74
C ARG A 252 1.20 21.11 -2.26
N ARG A 253 2.42 20.90 -2.75
CA ARG A 253 2.71 20.76 -4.19
C ARG A 253 1.92 19.59 -4.80
N LEU A 254 1.91 18.44 -4.16
CA LEU A 254 1.25 17.24 -4.65
C LEU A 254 -0.27 17.34 -4.58
N VAL A 255 -0.81 17.94 -3.50
CA VAL A 255 -2.24 18.27 -3.39
C VAL A 255 -2.65 19.22 -4.53
N GLY A 256 -1.86 20.28 -4.80
CA GLY A 256 -2.10 21.20 -5.91
C GLY A 256 -2.03 20.53 -7.30
N LEU A 257 -1.27 19.45 -7.46
CA LEU A 257 -1.25 18.63 -8.67
C LEU A 257 -2.46 17.69 -8.75
N GLY A 258 -3.21 17.52 -7.66
CA GLY A 258 -4.40 16.68 -7.56
C GLY A 258 -4.08 15.19 -7.57
N VAL A 259 -3.08 14.75 -6.80
CA VAL A 259 -2.87 13.33 -6.52
C VAL A 259 -4.04 12.77 -5.71
N ASN A 260 -4.34 11.48 -5.86
CA ASN A 260 -5.47 10.86 -5.18
C ASN A 260 -5.16 10.44 -3.75
N GLY A 261 -3.89 10.18 -3.43
CA GLY A 261 -3.46 9.86 -2.09
C GLY A 261 -1.99 10.22 -1.86
N ILE A 262 -1.68 10.59 -0.63
CA ILE A 262 -0.32 10.79 -0.14
C ILE A 262 -0.07 9.81 0.99
N ILE A 263 0.97 9.01 0.85
CA ILE A 263 1.44 8.05 1.85
C ILE A 263 2.54 8.74 2.65
N THR A 264 2.35 8.89 3.97
CA THR A 264 3.20 9.71 4.85
C THR A 264 3.43 9.06 6.21
N ASN A 265 4.59 9.34 6.83
CA ASN A 265 4.88 8.94 8.21
C ASN A 265 4.23 9.88 9.25
N VAL A 266 3.80 11.07 8.82
CA VAL A 266 3.27 12.18 9.66
C VAL A 266 1.83 12.55 9.24
N PRO A 267 0.84 11.67 9.48
CA PRO A 267 -0.53 11.89 9.02
C PRO A 267 -1.21 13.11 9.63
N ASP A 268 -0.82 13.56 10.82
CA ASP A 268 -1.25 14.80 11.45
C ASP A 268 -0.82 16.04 10.68
N VAL A 269 0.43 16.06 10.17
CA VAL A 269 0.95 17.14 9.34
C VAL A 269 0.19 17.20 8.01
N LEU A 270 0.01 16.05 7.35
CA LEU A 270 -0.74 16.02 6.09
C LEU A 270 -2.20 16.44 6.29
N ARG A 271 -2.83 16.03 7.39
CA ARG A 271 -4.17 16.49 7.75
C ARG A 271 -4.24 18.02 7.83
N SER A 272 -3.30 18.65 8.53
CA SER A 272 -3.24 20.10 8.64
C SER A 272 -3.07 20.79 7.28
N VAL A 273 -2.32 20.17 6.35
CA VAL A 273 -2.17 20.66 4.98
C VAL A 273 -3.47 20.54 4.18
N LEU A 274 -4.25 19.48 4.40
CA LEU A 274 -5.51 19.26 3.67
C LEU A 274 -6.67 20.13 4.19
N GLU A 275 -6.56 20.64 5.41
CA GLU A 275 -7.55 21.55 6.04
C GLU A 275 -7.26 23.04 5.77
N SER A 276 -6.07 23.38 5.26
CA SER A 276 -5.63 24.77 4.97
C SER A 276 -6.04 25.23 3.57
#